data_8ac20c5826775d07c322d0b1471d1b3f
#
_entry.id   8ac20c5826775d07c322d0b1471d1b3f
#
_cell.length_a   1.000
_cell.length_b   1.000
_cell.length_c   1.000
_cell.angle_alpha   90.00
_cell.angle_beta   90.00
_cell.angle_gamma   90.00
#
_symmetry.space_group_name_H-M   'P 1'
#
loop_
_entity.id
_entity.type
_entity.pdbx_description
1 polymer ?
#
loop_
_entity_poly.entity_id
_entity_poly.type
_entity_poly.pdbx_seq_one_letter_code
_entity_poly.pdbx_strand_id
1 'polypeptide(L)'
;FSNCMPGDSLTQTICVKADSANGAQGAKVYLRAEIDGDTSAKEGTAIKYDDVLSHINMTVSQDGKVLATNKNASLFDQLDAADGLKSDVFVAEVFPKADPIKLDVTVEIDPAMGNAFQEAAAHIKFVFSAEDNELPPPPLERDNHDSYIAGYPDGTVAPNRPITRAEVAAIFYRILRDDGREEIWTTKCSYSDVPAQSWYTSQVATLTNGGILAGYKDGTFRPQQYITRAEFATIAALFFHAPEVEDDAFTDIYDSWARDYINRAAKLGLISGYEDGTFRPQNQITRAEVMEIINNVLFRTPDKDHLLPDMIVWPDNSNKTAWYY
;
A
#
# COMPACT_ATOMS: atom_id res chain seq x y z
N PHE A 1 9.81 -18.61 -29.50
CA PHE A 1 10.82 -19.48 -30.10
C PHE A 1 10.15 -20.39 -31.13
N SER A 2 10.48 -20.24 -32.39
CA SER A 2 10.13 -21.19 -33.42
C SER A 2 11.39 -21.52 -34.24
N ASN A 3 11.57 -22.81 -34.55
CA ASN A 3 12.73 -23.32 -35.26
C ASN A 3 14.09 -23.09 -34.56
N CYS A 4 14.12 -23.19 -33.24
CA CYS A 4 15.33 -23.06 -32.46
C CYS A 4 16.15 -24.34 -32.48
N MET A 5 17.49 -24.18 -32.41
CA MET A 5 18.46 -25.29 -32.35
C MET A 5 19.18 -25.28 -30.98
N PRO A 6 19.74 -26.42 -30.58
CA PRO A 6 20.61 -26.48 -29.41
C PRO A 6 21.72 -25.42 -29.49
N GLY A 7 21.86 -24.63 -28.42
CA GLY A 7 22.79 -23.49 -28.35
C GLY A 7 22.19 -22.14 -28.75
N ASP A 8 20.98 -22.12 -29.30
CA ASP A 8 20.30 -20.85 -29.60
C ASP A 8 19.89 -20.12 -28.32
N SER A 9 19.98 -18.78 -28.36
CA SER A 9 19.51 -17.91 -27.29
C SER A 9 18.64 -16.77 -27.83
N LEU A 10 17.67 -16.35 -27.04
CA LEU A 10 16.83 -15.20 -27.34
C LEU A 10 16.72 -14.33 -26.09
N THR A 11 16.95 -13.03 -26.27
CA THR A 11 16.75 -12.04 -25.22
C THR A 11 15.58 -11.15 -25.61
N GLN A 12 14.64 -10.95 -24.66
CA GLN A 12 13.55 -10.00 -24.79
C GLN A 12 13.62 -9.00 -23.63
N THR A 13 13.58 -7.71 -23.97
CA THR A 13 13.53 -6.65 -22.95
C THR A 13 12.09 -6.35 -22.60
N ILE A 14 11.78 -6.40 -21.31
CA ILE A 14 10.50 -6.03 -20.73
C ILE A 14 10.67 -4.71 -20.00
N CYS A 15 9.81 -3.71 -20.32
CA CYS A 15 9.81 -2.42 -19.66
C CYS A 15 8.76 -2.40 -18.56
N VAL A 16 9.19 -2.19 -17.33
CA VAL A 16 8.30 -2.06 -16.15
C VAL A 16 8.27 -0.60 -15.72
N LYS A 17 7.07 -0.06 -15.59
CA LYS A 17 6.83 1.34 -15.22
C LYS A 17 5.73 1.44 -14.16
N ALA A 18 5.95 2.26 -13.15
CA ALA A 18 4.88 2.65 -12.24
C ALA A 18 4.03 3.78 -12.84
N ASP A 19 2.71 3.63 -12.81
CA ASP A 19 1.79 4.71 -13.19
C ASP A 19 1.50 5.59 -11.96
N SER A 20 1.64 6.91 -12.12
CA SER A 20 1.48 7.88 -11.05
C SER A 20 0.02 8.20 -10.68
N ALA A 21 -0.94 7.50 -11.26
CA ALA A 21 -2.36 7.87 -11.16
C ALA A 21 -2.95 7.79 -9.74
N ASN A 22 -2.33 7.12 -8.79
CA ASN A 22 -2.92 6.84 -7.47
C ASN A 22 -2.06 7.28 -6.27
N GLY A 23 -1.07 8.16 -6.45
CA GLY A 23 -0.22 8.59 -5.34
C GLY A 23 0.72 7.50 -4.79
N ALA A 24 0.85 6.39 -5.50
CA ALA A 24 1.71 5.28 -5.13
C ALA A 24 3.16 5.77 -5.00
N GLN A 25 3.81 5.41 -3.91
CA GLN A 25 5.22 5.76 -3.64
C GLN A 25 6.21 4.86 -4.38
N GLY A 26 5.71 3.97 -5.21
CA GLY A 26 6.47 2.95 -5.94
C GLY A 26 5.85 1.58 -5.72
N ALA A 27 6.40 0.59 -6.40
CA ALA A 27 5.99 -0.79 -6.24
C ALA A 27 7.20 -1.73 -6.30
N LYS A 28 7.19 -2.77 -5.50
CA LYS A 28 8.06 -3.91 -5.64
C LYS A 28 7.48 -4.82 -6.70
N VAL A 29 8.30 -5.15 -7.69
CA VAL A 29 7.90 -6.01 -8.80
C VAL A 29 8.53 -7.38 -8.60
N TYR A 30 7.70 -8.39 -8.70
CA TYR A 30 8.08 -9.78 -8.59
C TYR A 30 7.79 -10.49 -9.91
N LEU A 31 8.56 -11.53 -10.18
CA LEU A 31 8.40 -12.39 -11.34
C LEU A 31 8.26 -13.83 -10.88
N ARG A 32 7.29 -14.52 -11.43
CA ARG A 32 7.21 -15.98 -11.40
C ARG A 32 6.94 -16.54 -12.78
N ALA A 33 7.27 -17.81 -12.97
CA ALA A 33 6.98 -18.54 -14.20
C ALA A 33 5.98 -19.67 -13.90
N GLU A 34 4.98 -19.79 -14.77
CA GLU A 34 3.99 -20.85 -14.74
C GLU A 34 4.06 -21.66 -16.04
N ILE A 35 3.88 -22.96 -15.95
CA ILE A 35 3.73 -23.79 -17.14
C ILE A 35 2.32 -23.54 -17.70
N ASP A 36 2.23 -23.15 -18.98
CA ASP A 36 0.96 -22.89 -19.65
C ASP A 36 0.67 -23.98 -20.66
N GLY A 37 -0.39 -24.76 -20.43
CA GLY A 37 -0.89 -25.73 -21.37
C GLY A 37 -0.79 -27.20 -20.94
N ASP A 38 -0.96 -28.10 -21.94
CA ASP A 38 -0.99 -29.56 -21.77
C ASP A 38 0.44 -30.07 -21.45
N THR A 39 0.52 -31.15 -20.68
CA THR A 39 1.80 -31.76 -20.25
C THR A 39 2.54 -32.53 -21.34
N SER A 40 2.03 -32.56 -22.58
CA SER A 40 2.65 -33.23 -23.73
C SER A 40 3.39 -32.26 -24.62
N ALA A 41 4.73 -32.31 -24.61
CA ALA A 41 5.57 -31.41 -25.39
C ALA A 41 5.65 -31.76 -26.89
N LYS A 42 5.31 -33.01 -27.27
CA LYS A 42 5.33 -33.46 -28.65
C LYS A 42 4.26 -34.55 -28.86
N GLU A 43 3.34 -34.32 -29.80
CA GLU A 43 2.26 -35.23 -30.11
C GLU A 43 2.78 -36.60 -30.55
N GLY A 44 2.22 -37.68 -30.00
CA GLY A 44 2.58 -39.06 -30.33
C GLY A 44 3.90 -39.56 -29.73
N THR A 45 4.52 -38.82 -28.83
CA THR A 45 5.75 -39.24 -28.14
C THR A 45 5.58 -39.24 -26.61
N ALA A 46 6.54 -39.85 -25.89
CA ALA A 46 6.60 -39.81 -24.43
C ALA A 46 7.28 -38.55 -23.86
N ILE A 47 7.66 -37.59 -24.71
CA ILE A 47 8.34 -36.37 -24.30
C ILE A 47 7.35 -35.44 -23.61
N LYS A 48 7.64 -35.10 -22.36
CA LYS A 48 6.83 -34.20 -21.56
C LYS A 48 7.43 -32.77 -21.55
N TYR A 49 6.63 -31.81 -21.11
CA TYR A 49 7.12 -30.44 -20.89
C TYR A 49 8.36 -30.39 -20.00
N ASP A 50 8.37 -31.18 -18.94
CA ASP A 50 9.47 -31.25 -17.98
C ASP A 50 10.78 -31.65 -18.65
N ASP A 51 10.73 -32.58 -19.60
CA ASP A 51 11.90 -33.00 -20.36
C ASP A 51 12.44 -31.87 -21.24
N VAL A 52 11.56 -31.07 -21.85
CA VAL A 52 11.95 -29.89 -22.66
C VAL A 52 12.52 -28.79 -21.76
N LEU A 53 11.82 -28.48 -20.65
CA LEU A 53 12.21 -27.43 -19.71
C LEU A 53 13.54 -27.73 -19.02
N SER A 54 13.90 -29.02 -18.86
CA SER A 54 15.20 -29.43 -18.32
C SER A 54 16.39 -29.00 -19.19
N HIS A 55 16.14 -28.70 -20.48
CA HIS A 55 17.14 -28.25 -21.44
C HIS A 55 17.05 -26.75 -21.76
N ILE A 56 16.27 -26.00 -20.99
CA ILE A 56 16.12 -24.57 -21.15
C ILE A 56 16.76 -23.84 -19.98
N ASN A 57 17.69 -22.93 -20.28
CA ASN A 57 18.24 -22.00 -19.33
C ASN A 57 17.57 -20.64 -19.48
N MET A 58 17.24 -20.02 -18.35
CA MET A 58 16.69 -18.68 -18.32
C MET A 58 17.51 -17.78 -17.40
N THR A 59 17.70 -16.56 -17.82
CA THR A 59 18.34 -15.52 -17.02
C THR A 59 17.53 -14.24 -17.09
N VAL A 60 17.23 -13.66 -15.96
CA VAL A 60 16.65 -12.32 -15.85
C VAL A 60 17.73 -11.37 -15.35
N SER A 61 17.95 -10.29 -16.06
CA SER A 61 18.97 -9.30 -15.71
C SER A 61 18.46 -7.88 -15.88
N GLN A 62 19.06 -6.96 -15.13
CA GLN A 62 18.86 -5.52 -15.24
C GLN A 62 20.24 -4.87 -15.40
N ASP A 63 20.43 -4.08 -16.44
CA ASP A 63 21.70 -3.39 -16.73
C ASP A 63 22.92 -4.32 -16.65
N GLY A 64 22.77 -5.56 -17.11
CA GLY A 64 23.78 -6.61 -17.09
C GLY A 64 23.99 -7.31 -15.73
N LYS A 65 23.30 -6.88 -14.68
CA LYS A 65 23.29 -7.57 -13.38
C LYS A 65 22.22 -8.66 -13.37
N VAL A 66 22.62 -9.90 -13.14
CA VAL A 66 21.71 -11.04 -13.03
C VAL A 66 20.89 -10.92 -11.75
N LEU A 67 19.57 -10.95 -11.88
CA LEU A 67 18.60 -10.92 -10.79
C LEU A 67 18.13 -12.35 -10.46
N ALA A 68 17.86 -13.15 -11.49
CA ALA A 68 17.47 -14.54 -11.36
C ALA A 68 18.06 -15.35 -12.52
N THR A 69 18.49 -16.58 -12.25
CA THR A 69 18.98 -17.49 -13.29
C THR A 69 18.85 -18.94 -12.83
N ASN A 70 18.56 -19.84 -13.76
CA ASN A 70 18.62 -21.28 -13.54
C ASN A 70 19.88 -21.93 -14.11
N LYS A 71 20.93 -21.18 -14.33
CA LYS A 71 22.19 -21.69 -14.85
C LYS A 71 22.75 -22.73 -13.87
N ASN A 72 22.69 -24.02 -14.21
CA ASN A 72 23.13 -25.21 -13.48
C ASN A 72 22.01 -26.04 -12.79
N ALA A 73 20.74 -25.72 -12.97
CA ALA A 73 19.63 -26.55 -12.58
C ALA A 73 18.58 -26.51 -13.70
N SER A 74 17.78 -27.56 -13.90
CA SER A 74 16.73 -27.47 -14.90
C SER A 74 15.73 -26.35 -14.52
N LEU A 75 15.16 -25.68 -15.51
CA LEU A 75 14.12 -24.68 -15.24
C LEU A 75 12.97 -25.30 -14.42
N PHE A 76 12.73 -26.60 -14.61
CA PHE A 76 11.75 -27.38 -13.87
C PHE A 76 12.13 -27.55 -12.38
N ASP A 77 13.35 -27.97 -12.08
CA ASP A 77 13.83 -28.17 -10.71
C ASP A 77 13.86 -26.85 -9.93
N GLN A 78 14.13 -25.75 -10.62
CA GLN A 78 14.07 -24.41 -10.00
C GLN A 78 12.65 -23.86 -9.87
N LEU A 79 11.70 -24.30 -10.68
CA LEU A 79 10.31 -23.97 -10.46
C LEU A 79 9.78 -24.58 -9.14
N ASP A 80 10.36 -25.72 -8.67
CA ASP A 80 9.97 -26.40 -7.42
C ASP A 80 10.85 -26.05 -6.21
N ALA A 81 12.00 -25.42 -6.40
CA ALA A 81 12.84 -24.97 -5.28
C ALA A 81 12.15 -23.84 -4.51
N ALA A 82 12.39 -23.77 -3.20
CA ALA A 82 11.85 -22.70 -2.33
C ALA A 82 12.22 -21.28 -2.80
N ASP A 83 13.32 -21.15 -3.55
CA ASP A 83 13.81 -19.91 -4.18
C ASP A 83 13.61 -19.92 -5.71
N GLY A 84 12.78 -20.83 -6.22
CA GLY A 84 12.58 -21.02 -7.66
C GLY A 84 11.51 -20.08 -8.23
N LEU A 85 11.45 -20.02 -9.56
CA LEU A 85 10.51 -19.16 -10.30
C LEU A 85 9.02 -19.56 -10.16
N LYS A 86 8.68 -20.63 -9.43
CA LYS A 86 7.30 -20.88 -8.98
C LYS A 86 6.84 -19.93 -7.90
N SER A 87 7.76 -19.41 -7.09
CA SER A 87 7.49 -18.38 -6.12
C SER A 87 7.80 -17.01 -6.74
N ASP A 88 7.18 -15.98 -6.22
CA ASP A 88 7.43 -14.60 -6.62
C ASP A 88 8.87 -14.20 -6.25
N VAL A 89 9.74 -14.06 -7.26
CA VAL A 89 11.12 -13.59 -7.10
C VAL A 89 11.14 -12.09 -7.28
N PHE A 90 11.65 -11.36 -6.28
CA PHE A 90 11.84 -9.92 -6.38
C PHE A 90 12.79 -9.58 -7.54
N VAL A 91 12.34 -8.73 -8.45
CA VAL A 91 13.13 -8.34 -9.62
C VAL A 91 13.46 -6.85 -9.69
N ALA A 92 12.59 -5.99 -9.18
CA ALA A 92 12.81 -4.55 -9.24
C ALA A 92 11.93 -3.76 -8.27
N GLU A 93 12.36 -2.54 -7.97
CA GLU A 93 11.53 -1.48 -7.42
C GLU A 93 11.28 -0.41 -8.48
N VAL A 94 10.02 -0.04 -8.69
CA VAL A 94 9.63 1.02 -9.63
C VAL A 94 9.01 2.18 -8.88
N PHE A 95 9.37 3.40 -9.27
CA PHE A 95 8.87 4.63 -8.65
C PHE A 95 8.08 5.46 -9.65
N PRO A 96 7.02 6.16 -9.22
CA PRO A 96 6.31 7.12 -10.06
C PRO A 96 7.26 8.18 -10.61
N LYS A 97 7.11 8.51 -11.89
CA LYS A 97 7.94 9.49 -12.60
C LYS A 97 9.43 9.12 -12.77
N ALA A 98 9.87 7.96 -12.31
CA ALA A 98 11.18 7.42 -12.66
C ALA A 98 11.16 6.88 -14.08
N ASP A 99 12.36 6.75 -14.68
CA ASP A 99 12.50 6.08 -15.97
C ASP A 99 12.06 4.61 -15.86
N PRO A 100 11.46 4.05 -16.91
CA PRO A 100 11.08 2.65 -16.93
C PRO A 100 12.28 1.75 -16.66
N ILE A 101 12.11 0.77 -15.79
CA ILE A 101 13.11 -0.27 -15.56
C ILE A 101 13.06 -1.25 -16.73
N LYS A 102 14.20 -1.58 -17.29
CA LYS A 102 14.36 -2.56 -18.35
C LYS A 102 14.88 -3.86 -17.77
N LEU A 103 14.09 -4.91 -17.90
CA LEU A 103 14.46 -6.27 -17.53
C LEU A 103 14.72 -7.06 -18.80
N ASP A 104 15.92 -7.60 -18.93
CA ASP A 104 16.29 -8.47 -20.04
C ASP A 104 16.07 -9.93 -19.61
N VAL A 105 15.13 -10.59 -20.25
CA VAL A 105 14.86 -12.02 -20.09
C VAL A 105 15.53 -12.76 -21.23
N THR A 106 16.57 -13.51 -20.91
CA THR A 106 17.32 -14.33 -21.87
C THR A 106 16.96 -15.79 -21.66
N VAL A 107 16.55 -16.46 -22.70
CA VAL A 107 16.28 -17.89 -22.74
C VAL A 107 17.29 -18.55 -23.68
N GLU A 108 17.99 -19.58 -23.20
CA GLU A 108 19.01 -20.32 -23.93
C GLU A 108 18.60 -21.80 -23.98
N ILE A 109 18.79 -22.42 -25.15
CA ILE A 109 18.61 -23.85 -25.30
C ILE A 109 19.94 -24.55 -25.04
N ASP A 110 19.94 -25.52 -24.11
CA ASP A 110 21.15 -26.29 -23.79
C ASP A 110 21.73 -26.91 -25.07
N PRO A 111 23.01 -26.63 -25.40
CA PRO A 111 23.70 -27.26 -26.52
C PRO A 111 23.69 -28.80 -26.50
N ALA A 112 23.53 -29.40 -25.31
CA ALA A 112 23.43 -30.83 -25.13
C ALA A 112 22.07 -31.42 -25.48
N MET A 113 21.06 -30.58 -25.80
CA MET A 113 19.72 -31.03 -26.19
C MET A 113 19.77 -31.89 -27.45
N GLY A 114 19.41 -33.15 -27.35
CA GLY A 114 19.51 -34.10 -28.45
C GLY A 114 18.37 -33.99 -29.45
N ASN A 115 18.54 -34.69 -30.63
CA ASN A 115 17.55 -34.70 -31.70
C ASN A 115 16.15 -35.28 -31.32
N ALA A 116 16.05 -35.96 -30.17
CA ALA A 116 14.78 -36.47 -29.69
C ALA A 116 13.76 -35.33 -29.45
N PHE A 117 14.22 -34.15 -29.16
CA PHE A 117 13.40 -32.97 -28.87
C PHE A 117 13.04 -32.12 -30.10
N GLN A 118 13.43 -32.59 -31.28
CA GLN A 118 13.08 -31.91 -32.52
C GLN A 118 11.56 -31.79 -32.65
N GLU A 119 11.04 -30.58 -32.94
CA GLU A 119 9.61 -30.26 -32.98
C GLU A 119 8.88 -30.32 -31.62
N ALA A 120 9.60 -30.47 -30.50
CA ALA A 120 9.00 -30.35 -29.20
C ALA A 120 8.73 -28.85 -28.88
N ALA A 121 7.63 -28.59 -28.18
CA ALA A 121 7.25 -27.25 -27.75
C ALA A 121 6.96 -27.22 -26.25
N ALA A 122 7.35 -26.13 -25.60
CA ALA A 122 6.94 -25.83 -24.23
C ALA A 122 6.46 -24.37 -24.16
N HIS A 123 5.40 -24.16 -23.41
CA HIS A 123 4.84 -22.83 -23.19
C HIS A 123 5.06 -22.43 -21.74
N ILE A 124 5.71 -21.30 -21.54
CA ILE A 124 5.97 -20.72 -20.23
C ILE A 124 5.26 -19.36 -20.18
N LYS A 125 4.45 -19.16 -19.16
CA LYS A 125 3.80 -17.89 -18.86
C LYS A 125 4.59 -17.18 -17.78
N PHE A 126 5.08 -15.99 -18.07
CA PHE A 126 5.65 -15.11 -17.08
C PHE A 126 4.56 -14.25 -16.43
N VAL A 127 4.47 -14.33 -15.12
CA VAL A 127 3.54 -13.54 -14.34
C VAL A 127 4.31 -12.49 -13.58
N PHE A 128 4.03 -11.23 -13.85
CA PHE A 128 4.53 -10.12 -13.06
C PHE A 128 3.45 -9.74 -12.04
N SER A 129 3.81 -9.76 -10.77
CA SER A 129 3.01 -9.21 -9.68
C SER A 129 3.70 -7.94 -9.15
N ALA A 130 2.90 -7.01 -8.66
CA ALA A 130 3.40 -5.81 -8.03
C ALA A 130 2.78 -5.69 -6.65
N GLU A 131 3.63 -5.46 -5.65
CA GLU A 131 3.22 -5.02 -4.32
C GLU A 131 3.52 -3.53 -4.21
N ASP A 132 2.55 -2.74 -3.79
CA ASP A 132 2.79 -1.33 -3.48
C ASP A 132 3.93 -1.23 -2.46
N ASN A 133 4.88 -0.33 -2.72
CA ASN A 133 5.85 0.07 -1.72
C ASN A 133 5.11 0.89 -0.65
N GLU A 134 4.40 0.21 0.21
CA GLU A 134 3.99 0.81 1.46
C GLU A 134 5.27 1.02 2.28
N LEU A 135 5.89 2.19 2.13
CA LEU A 135 6.78 2.64 3.18
C LEU A 135 5.97 2.56 4.47
N PRO A 136 6.53 1.93 5.51
CA PRO A 136 5.84 1.97 6.79
C PRO A 136 5.52 3.46 7.07
N PRO A 137 4.28 3.78 7.42
CA PRO A 137 3.93 5.17 7.69
C PRO A 137 4.89 5.72 8.74
N PRO A 138 5.25 7.00 8.68
CA PRO A 138 6.13 7.60 9.65
C PRO A 138 5.64 7.31 11.06
N PRO A 139 6.54 7.02 12.00
CA PRO A 139 6.15 6.63 13.35
C PRO A 139 5.35 7.72 14.05
N LEU A 140 4.36 7.28 14.84
CA LEU A 140 3.53 8.17 15.65
C LEU A 140 4.19 8.47 17.00
N GLU A 141 3.99 9.69 17.48
CA GLU A 141 4.43 10.11 18.81
C GLU A 141 3.49 9.58 19.88
N ARG A 142 3.93 8.56 20.59
CA ARG A 142 3.15 7.88 21.64
C ARG A 142 3.66 8.19 23.05
N ASP A 143 4.90 8.61 23.17
CA ASP A 143 5.58 8.81 24.46
C ASP A 143 5.26 10.20 25.04
N ASN A 144 5.21 11.22 24.18
CA ASN A 144 4.84 12.56 24.57
C ASN A 144 3.34 12.79 24.41
N HIS A 145 2.69 13.29 25.46
CA HIS A 145 1.25 13.55 25.46
C HIS A 145 0.92 14.97 25.01
N ASP A 146 1.62 15.45 23.98
CA ASP A 146 1.33 16.75 23.39
C ASP A 146 -0.08 16.83 22.81
N SER A 147 -0.67 18.02 22.89
CA SER A 147 -2.01 18.27 22.37
C SER A 147 -2.01 18.20 20.84
N TYR A 148 -2.75 17.27 20.28
CA TYR A 148 -2.93 17.13 18.83
C TYR A 148 -4.13 17.90 18.29
N ILE A 149 -5.08 18.28 19.15
CA ILE A 149 -6.26 19.06 18.76
C ILE A 149 -6.14 20.52 19.24
N ALA A 150 -6.57 21.43 18.40
CA ALA A 150 -6.69 22.84 18.76
C ALA A 150 -8.18 23.24 18.80
N GLY A 151 -8.53 24.11 19.73
CA GLY A 151 -9.82 24.75 19.74
C GLY A 151 -9.97 25.84 18.68
N TYR A 152 -11.16 26.39 18.60
CA TYR A 152 -11.47 27.49 17.70
C TYR A 152 -11.19 28.85 18.38
N PRO A 153 -11.09 29.95 17.58
CA PRO A 153 -10.85 31.29 18.13
C PRO A 153 -11.94 31.78 19.10
N ASP A 154 -13.12 31.18 19.05
CA ASP A 154 -14.24 31.46 19.98
C ASP A 154 -14.10 30.77 21.36
N GLY A 155 -13.01 30.01 21.55
CA GLY A 155 -12.72 29.30 22.77
C GLY A 155 -13.42 27.93 22.89
N THR A 156 -14.04 27.43 21.83
CA THR A 156 -14.74 26.13 21.82
C THR A 156 -13.88 25.03 21.20
N VAL A 157 -14.18 23.74 21.50
CA VAL A 157 -13.62 22.58 20.81
C VAL A 157 -14.59 21.99 19.79
N ALA A 158 -15.86 22.35 19.88
CA ALA A 158 -16.96 21.96 19.01
C ALA A 158 -17.02 20.43 18.75
N PRO A 159 -17.23 19.58 19.77
CA PRO A 159 -17.11 18.12 19.67
C PRO A 159 -18.05 17.49 18.64
N ASN A 160 -19.25 18.03 18.49
CA ASN A 160 -20.26 17.53 17.57
C ASN A 160 -20.18 18.11 16.15
N ARG A 161 -19.25 19.02 15.92
CA ARG A 161 -19.05 19.60 14.58
C ARG A 161 -18.32 18.61 13.68
N PRO A 162 -18.74 18.42 12.42
CA PRO A 162 -17.93 17.73 11.42
C PRO A 162 -16.55 18.37 11.26
N ILE A 163 -15.52 17.57 11.06
CA ILE A 163 -14.15 18.03 10.89
C ILE A 163 -13.78 18.15 9.41
N THR A 164 -12.99 19.17 9.08
CA THR A 164 -12.53 19.37 7.71
C THR A 164 -11.27 18.56 7.40
N ARG A 165 -11.01 18.30 6.11
CA ARG A 165 -9.81 17.62 5.64
C ARG A 165 -8.52 18.35 6.04
N ALA A 166 -8.54 19.70 6.05
CA ALA A 166 -7.40 20.49 6.52
C ALA A 166 -7.15 20.32 8.03
N GLU A 167 -8.20 20.28 8.84
CA GLU A 167 -8.08 20.05 10.30
C GLU A 167 -7.54 18.62 10.58
N VAL A 168 -7.97 17.62 9.82
CA VAL A 168 -7.43 16.26 9.91
C VAL A 168 -5.95 16.22 9.52
N ALA A 169 -5.56 16.92 8.47
CA ALA A 169 -4.14 17.05 8.10
C ALA A 169 -3.32 17.64 9.26
N ALA A 170 -3.84 18.65 9.93
CA ALA A 170 -3.13 19.25 11.08
C ALA A 170 -3.00 18.28 12.26
N ILE A 171 -4.00 17.47 12.54
CA ILE A 171 -3.96 16.45 13.59
C ILE A 171 -2.88 15.42 13.28
N PHE A 172 -2.93 14.77 12.11
CA PHE A 172 -1.96 13.74 11.75
C PHE A 172 -0.53 14.31 11.69
N TYR A 173 -0.34 15.53 11.20
CA TYR A 173 0.97 16.20 11.21
C TYR A 173 1.54 16.36 12.62
N ARG A 174 0.70 16.67 13.61
CA ARG A 174 1.12 16.87 15.01
C ARG A 174 1.44 15.58 15.73
N ILE A 175 0.74 14.49 15.39
CA ILE A 175 0.97 13.20 16.03
C ILE A 175 2.08 12.37 15.39
N LEU A 176 2.65 12.82 14.28
CA LEU A 176 3.88 12.22 13.76
C LEU A 176 5.05 12.52 14.67
N ARG A 177 5.89 11.54 14.90
CA ARG A 177 7.17 11.71 15.57
C ARG A 177 8.09 12.61 14.74
N ASP A 178 8.91 13.43 15.39
CA ASP A 178 9.70 14.49 14.73
C ASP A 178 10.62 13.92 13.64
N ASP A 179 11.32 12.81 13.91
CA ASP A 179 12.21 12.16 12.94
C ASP A 179 11.46 11.70 11.67
N GLY A 180 10.35 10.99 11.84
CA GLY A 180 9.54 10.55 10.71
C GLY A 180 8.87 11.70 9.95
N ARG A 181 8.52 12.79 10.66
CA ARG A 181 7.99 13.98 10.03
C ARG A 181 9.05 14.72 9.21
N GLU A 182 10.30 14.79 9.69
CA GLU A 182 11.41 15.40 8.98
C GLU A 182 11.75 14.68 7.67
N GLU A 183 11.68 13.35 7.65
CA GLU A 183 11.93 12.54 6.44
C GLU A 183 10.98 12.86 5.28
N ILE A 184 9.72 13.16 5.60
CA ILE A 184 8.68 13.45 4.60
C ILE A 184 8.39 14.94 4.44
N TRP A 185 9.10 15.82 5.19
CA TRP A 185 8.79 17.24 5.24
C TRP A 185 8.95 17.95 3.89
N THR A 186 7.94 18.69 3.50
CA THR A 186 7.96 19.56 2.33
C THR A 186 6.94 20.68 2.46
N THR A 187 7.22 21.80 1.78
CA THR A 187 6.25 22.89 1.57
C THR A 187 5.69 22.93 0.15
N LYS A 188 6.16 22.01 -0.72
CA LYS A 188 5.71 21.94 -2.11
C LYS A 188 4.37 21.21 -2.18
N CYS A 189 3.30 21.98 -2.34
CA CYS A 189 1.95 21.45 -2.53
C CYS A 189 1.56 21.51 -4.02
N SER A 190 1.08 20.40 -4.57
CA SER A 190 0.69 20.31 -5.98
C SER A 190 -0.80 20.53 -6.21
N TYR A 191 -1.60 20.67 -5.15
CA TYR A 191 -3.05 20.84 -5.27
C TYR A 191 -3.43 22.26 -5.61
N SER A 192 -4.29 22.41 -6.63
CA SER A 192 -4.69 23.70 -7.18
C SER A 192 -5.51 24.58 -6.21
N ASP A 193 -6.17 23.94 -5.24
CA ASP A 193 -7.03 24.57 -4.24
C ASP A 193 -6.40 24.73 -2.85
N VAL A 194 -5.09 24.51 -2.75
CA VAL A 194 -4.30 24.73 -1.52
C VAL A 194 -3.38 25.94 -1.74
N PRO A 195 -3.78 27.14 -1.31
CA PRO A 195 -2.95 28.34 -1.46
C PRO A 195 -1.65 28.23 -0.65
N ALA A 196 -0.53 28.69 -1.20
CA ALA A 196 0.81 28.54 -0.62
C ALA A 196 0.98 29.13 0.80
N GLN A 197 0.13 30.07 1.20
CA GLN A 197 0.20 30.75 2.50
C GLN A 197 -0.91 30.34 3.47
N SER A 198 -1.67 29.29 3.15
CA SER A 198 -2.67 28.78 4.09
C SER A 198 -2.00 28.10 5.28
N TRP A 199 -2.65 28.17 6.44
CA TRP A 199 -2.12 27.58 7.69
C TRP A 199 -1.94 26.05 7.60
N TYR A 200 -2.63 25.39 6.67
CA TYR A 200 -2.60 23.95 6.47
C TYR A 200 -1.69 23.51 5.31
N THR A 201 -1.04 24.43 4.60
CA THR A 201 -0.30 24.09 3.36
C THR A 201 0.85 23.13 3.62
N SER A 202 1.67 23.40 4.63
CA SER A 202 2.80 22.54 4.98
C SER A 202 2.34 21.18 5.50
N GLN A 203 1.25 21.12 6.26
CA GLN A 203 0.68 19.90 6.78
C GLN A 203 0.17 19.00 5.65
N VAL A 204 -0.63 19.58 4.75
CA VAL A 204 -1.15 18.86 3.56
C VAL A 204 -0.01 18.39 2.67
N ALA A 205 0.95 19.26 2.36
CA ALA A 205 2.09 18.93 1.51
C ALA A 205 2.93 17.78 2.10
N THR A 206 3.29 17.87 3.39
CA THR A 206 4.10 16.87 4.09
C THR A 206 3.40 15.51 4.15
N LEU A 207 2.12 15.48 4.57
CA LEU A 207 1.38 14.22 4.67
C LEU A 207 1.09 13.60 3.30
N THR A 208 0.93 14.41 2.26
CA THR A 208 0.82 13.90 0.88
C THR A 208 2.15 13.33 0.39
N ASN A 209 3.27 14.00 0.69
CA ASN A 209 4.60 13.51 0.35
C ASN A 209 4.93 12.18 1.05
N GLY A 210 4.43 11.99 2.27
CA GLY A 210 4.54 10.73 3.02
C GLY A 210 3.47 9.69 2.69
N GLY A 211 2.61 9.90 1.68
CA GLY A 211 1.56 8.94 1.29
C GLY A 211 0.40 8.77 2.29
N ILE A 212 0.36 9.58 3.36
CA ILE A 212 -0.67 9.48 4.43
C ILE A 212 -2.00 10.07 3.97
N LEU A 213 -1.94 11.17 3.21
CA LEU A 213 -3.10 11.83 2.64
C LEU A 213 -3.01 11.87 1.12
N ALA A 214 -4.15 11.72 0.47
CA ALA A 214 -4.28 11.90 -0.97
C ALA A 214 -5.34 12.94 -1.30
N GLY A 215 -5.14 13.64 -2.43
CA GLY A 215 -6.15 14.49 -3.04
C GLY A 215 -7.05 13.71 -4.00
N TYR A 216 -7.86 14.44 -4.75
CA TYR A 216 -8.78 13.89 -5.72
C TYR A 216 -8.15 13.83 -7.13
N LYS A 217 -8.73 13.02 -8.01
CA LYS A 217 -8.25 12.83 -9.39
C LYS A 217 -8.26 14.12 -10.23
N ASP A 218 -9.03 15.12 -9.82
CA ASP A 218 -9.12 16.44 -10.46
C ASP A 218 -7.98 17.39 -10.07
N GLY A 219 -7.01 16.93 -9.26
CA GLY A 219 -5.88 17.73 -8.81
C GLY A 219 -6.20 18.66 -7.64
N THR A 220 -7.33 18.45 -6.95
CA THR A 220 -7.72 19.20 -5.75
C THR A 220 -7.51 18.39 -4.48
N PHE A 221 -7.34 19.09 -3.34
CA PHE A 221 -7.31 18.48 -2.00
C PHE A 221 -8.63 18.66 -1.26
N ARG A 222 -9.36 19.74 -1.55
CA ARG A 222 -10.62 20.15 -0.92
C ARG A 222 -10.47 20.38 0.59
N PRO A 223 -9.58 21.29 1.01
CA PRO A 223 -9.20 21.45 2.43
C PRO A 223 -10.37 21.80 3.35
N GLN A 224 -11.36 22.54 2.86
CA GLN A 224 -12.54 22.96 3.62
C GLN A 224 -13.71 21.95 3.59
N GLN A 225 -13.59 20.89 2.78
CA GLN A 225 -14.61 19.82 2.75
C GLN A 225 -14.53 19.01 4.04
N TYR A 226 -15.69 18.65 4.58
CA TYR A 226 -15.76 17.70 5.68
C TYR A 226 -15.36 16.30 5.22
N ILE A 227 -14.58 15.60 6.03
CA ILE A 227 -14.14 14.24 5.75
C ILE A 227 -15.21 13.23 6.17
N THR A 228 -15.33 12.14 5.42
CA THR A 228 -16.24 11.04 5.78
C THR A 228 -15.59 10.09 6.79
N ARG A 229 -16.41 9.30 7.48
CA ARG A 229 -15.95 8.24 8.39
C ARG A 229 -15.09 7.20 7.66
N ALA A 230 -15.46 6.85 6.43
CA ALA A 230 -14.67 5.95 5.59
C ALA A 230 -13.27 6.51 5.26
N GLU A 231 -13.20 7.76 4.81
CA GLU A 231 -11.91 8.41 4.52
C GLU A 231 -11.03 8.50 5.76
N PHE A 232 -11.60 8.81 6.93
CA PHE A 232 -10.83 8.89 8.17
C PHE A 232 -10.34 7.52 8.65
N ALA A 233 -11.19 6.49 8.60
CA ALA A 233 -10.82 5.12 8.94
C ALA A 233 -9.68 4.59 8.04
N THR A 234 -9.70 4.93 6.75
CA THR A 234 -8.62 4.59 5.83
C THR A 234 -7.28 5.19 6.28
N ILE A 235 -7.27 6.48 6.64
CA ILE A 235 -6.04 7.14 7.11
C ILE A 235 -5.55 6.49 8.41
N ALA A 236 -6.45 6.22 9.37
CA ALA A 236 -6.08 5.58 10.63
C ALA A 236 -5.50 4.18 10.42
N ALA A 237 -6.07 3.41 9.51
CA ALA A 237 -5.60 2.06 9.18
C ALA A 237 -4.20 2.01 8.56
N LEU A 238 -3.78 3.08 7.85
CA LEU A 238 -2.45 3.13 7.22
C LEU A 238 -1.28 3.06 8.21
N PHE A 239 -1.49 3.43 9.47
CA PHE A 239 -0.44 3.40 10.50
C PHE A 239 -0.24 2.02 11.15
N PHE A 240 -0.95 1.00 10.66
CA PHE A 240 -0.90 -0.34 11.24
C PHE A 240 -0.91 -1.42 10.17
N HIS A 241 -0.03 -2.40 10.34
CA HIS A 241 -0.11 -3.62 9.57
C HIS A 241 -1.15 -4.53 10.19
N ALA A 242 -2.26 -4.71 9.51
CA ALA A 242 -3.26 -5.71 9.87
C ALA A 242 -3.41 -6.72 8.74
N PRO A 243 -3.56 -8.01 9.05
CA PRO A 243 -3.89 -9.00 8.03
C PRO A 243 -5.23 -8.67 7.38
N GLU A 244 -5.43 -9.17 6.18
CA GLU A 244 -6.74 -9.12 5.53
C GLU A 244 -7.80 -9.77 6.41
N VAL A 245 -9.00 -9.22 6.39
CA VAL A 245 -10.13 -9.68 7.19
C VAL A 245 -11.25 -10.07 6.23
N GLU A 246 -11.63 -11.34 6.24
CA GLU A 246 -12.64 -11.87 5.32
C GLU A 246 -14.07 -11.44 5.70
N ASP A 247 -14.36 -11.38 7.00
CA ASP A 247 -15.69 -11.06 7.52
C ASP A 247 -15.88 -9.55 7.73
N ASP A 248 -17.06 -9.06 7.35
CA ASP A 248 -17.40 -7.66 7.56
C ASP A 248 -17.69 -7.38 9.04
N ALA A 249 -16.97 -6.39 9.59
CA ALA A 249 -17.18 -5.93 10.97
C ALA A 249 -18.51 -5.18 11.17
N PHE A 250 -19.08 -4.65 10.07
CA PHE A 250 -20.31 -3.84 10.11
C PHE A 250 -21.22 -4.18 8.93
N THR A 251 -22.53 -3.99 9.12
CA THR A 251 -23.56 -4.46 8.18
C THR A 251 -23.69 -3.61 6.92
N ASP A 252 -23.12 -2.41 6.88
CA ASP A 252 -23.34 -1.40 5.84
C ASP A 252 -22.05 -1.03 5.05
N ILE A 253 -21.02 -1.89 5.11
CA ILE A 253 -19.72 -1.60 4.44
C ILE A 253 -19.46 -2.43 3.21
N TYR A 254 -20.31 -3.41 2.88
CA TYR A 254 -20.09 -4.38 1.80
C TYR A 254 -19.76 -3.72 0.44
N ASP A 255 -20.50 -2.66 0.07
CA ASP A 255 -20.29 -1.93 -1.18
C ASP A 255 -19.36 -0.70 -1.00
N SER A 256 -18.73 -0.54 0.16
CA SER A 256 -17.84 0.58 0.42
C SER A 256 -16.47 0.34 -0.22
N TRP A 257 -15.96 1.34 -0.91
CA TRP A 257 -14.58 1.33 -1.43
C TRP A 257 -13.54 1.19 -0.30
N ALA A 258 -13.88 1.58 0.93
CA ALA A 258 -13.02 1.51 2.12
C ALA A 258 -13.26 0.24 2.97
N ARG A 259 -14.00 -0.75 2.46
CA ARG A 259 -14.39 -1.97 3.18
C ARG A 259 -13.20 -2.61 3.90
N ASP A 260 -12.11 -2.86 3.18
CA ASP A 260 -10.93 -3.55 3.72
C ASP A 260 -10.24 -2.73 4.81
N TYR A 261 -10.10 -1.41 4.62
CA TYR A 261 -9.53 -0.52 5.62
C TYR A 261 -10.39 -0.42 6.87
N ILE A 262 -11.72 -0.37 6.72
CA ILE A 262 -12.67 -0.35 7.85
C ILE A 262 -12.57 -1.67 8.62
N ASN A 263 -12.57 -2.82 7.95
CA ASN A 263 -12.42 -4.12 8.58
C ASN A 263 -11.11 -4.26 9.36
N ARG A 264 -10.00 -3.83 8.75
CA ARG A 264 -8.67 -3.81 9.39
C ARG A 264 -8.65 -2.90 10.62
N ALA A 265 -9.15 -1.68 10.50
CA ALA A 265 -9.20 -0.73 11.61
C ALA A 265 -10.10 -1.23 12.76
N ALA A 266 -11.24 -1.86 12.47
CA ALA A 266 -12.11 -2.47 13.45
C ALA A 266 -11.44 -3.67 14.15
N LYS A 267 -10.77 -4.54 13.39
CA LYS A 267 -10.02 -5.69 13.92
C LYS A 267 -8.92 -5.28 14.90
N LEU A 268 -8.30 -4.13 14.65
CA LEU A 268 -7.27 -3.55 15.52
C LEU A 268 -7.85 -2.76 16.70
N GLY A 269 -9.18 -2.61 16.79
CA GLY A 269 -9.83 -1.82 17.84
C GLY A 269 -9.62 -0.30 17.70
N LEU A 270 -9.23 0.18 16.51
CA LEU A 270 -9.01 1.61 16.26
C LEU A 270 -10.32 2.36 16.11
N ILE A 271 -11.32 1.72 15.50
CA ILE A 271 -12.64 2.29 15.23
C ILE A 271 -13.73 1.41 15.81
N SER A 272 -14.85 2.04 16.14
CA SER A 272 -16.09 1.39 16.53
C SER A 272 -17.24 1.81 15.61
N GLY A 273 -18.26 0.94 15.51
CA GLY A 273 -19.53 1.24 14.85
C GLY A 273 -20.56 1.78 15.83
N TYR A 274 -21.77 1.90 15.33
CA TYR A 274 -22.93 2.29 16.12
C TYR A 274 -23.62 1.08 16.75
N GLU A 275 -24.46 1.31 17.76
CA GLU A 275 -25.20 0.25 18.47
C GLU A 275 -26.09 -0.61 17.55
N ASP A 276 -26.48 -0.08 16.39
CA ASP A 276 -27.28 -0.78 15.38
C ASP A 276 -26.45 -1.70 14.47
N GLY A 277 -25.15 -1.85 14.73
CA GLY A 277 -24.23 -2.66 13.94
C GLY A 277 -23.76 -2.03 12.63
N THR A 278 -24.03 -0.74 12.41
CA THR A 278 -23.57 0.01 11.22
C THR A 278 -22.29 0.78 11.50
N PHE A 279 -21.52 1.10 10.45
CA PHE A 279 -20.37 2.00 10.48
C PHE A 279 -20.70 3.39 9.93
N ARG A 280 -21.65 3.46 9.01
CA ARG A 280 -22.06 4.67 8.27
C ARG A 280 -20.91 5.33 7.52
N PRO A 281 -20.28 4.64 6.57
CA PRO A 281 -19.02 5.05 5.92
C PRO A 281 -19.10 6.41 5.23
N GLN A 282 -20.25 6.78 4.70
CA GLN A 282 -20.47 8.04 3.96
C GLN A 282 -20.83 9.23 4.85
N ASN A 283 -21.11 9.00 6.14
CA ASN A 283 -21.38 10.10 7.05
C ASN A 283 -20.13 10.93 7.31
N GLN A 284 -20.32 12.23 7.51
CA GLN A 284 -19.25 13.11 7.98
C GLN A 284 -18.89 12.73 9.41
N ILE A 285 -17.59 12.61 9.69
CA ILE A 285 -17.11 12.30 11.04
C ILE A 285 -17.03 13.57 11.88
N THR A 286 -17.42 13.47 13.14
CA THR A 286 -17.35 14.58 14.09
C THR A 286 -15.97 14.69 14.74
N ARG A 287 -15.65 15.86 15.30
CA ARG A 287 -14.39 16.08 16.02
C ARG A 287 -14.24 15.16 17.23
N ALA A 288 -15.33 14.87 17.95
CA ALA A 288 -15.30 13.93 19.07
C ALA A 288 -14.97 12.50 18.62
N GLU A 289 -15.60 12.02 17.57
CA GLU A 289 -15.29 10.69 16.99
C GLU A 289 -13.83 10.60 16.50
N VAL A 290 -13.31 11.67 15.90
CA VAL A 290 -11.90 11.75 15.52
C VAL A 290 -10.99 11.67 16.75
N MET A 291 -11.29 12.38 17.83
CA MET A 291 -10.47 12.34 19.05
C MET A 291 -10.46 10.94 19.67
N GLU A 292 -11.60 10.24 19.67
CA GLU A 292 -11.67 8.85 20.14
C GLU A 292 -10.74 7.95 19.29
N ILE A 293 -10.86 8.00 17.98
CA ILE A 293 -10.04 7.18 17.06
C ILE A 293 -8.56 7.53 17.22
N ILE A 294 -8.18 8.80 17.29
CA ILE A 294 -6.78 9.21 17.50
C ILE A 294 -6.25 8.71 18.84
N ASN A 295 -7.03 8.75 19.91
CA ASN A 295 -6.62 8.18 21.19
C ASN A 295 -6.37 6.66 21.08
N ASN A 296 -7.22 5.92 20.37
CA ASN A 296 -7.02 4.50 20.10
C ASN A 296 -5.74 4.27 19.26
N VAL A 297 -5.51 5.08 18.21
CA VAL A 297 -4.30 5.04 17.36
C VAL A 297 -3.02 5.30 18.15
N LEU A 298 -3.09 6.17 19.15
CA LEU A 298 -1.97 6.51 20.04
C LEU A 298 -1.88 5.59 21.26
N PHE A 299 -2.81 4.64 21.44
CA PHE A 299 -2.94 3.80 22.64
C PHE A 299 -3.10 4.61 23.94
N ARG A 300 -3.80 5.74 23.85
CA ARG A 300 -4.07 6.63 25.00
C ARG A 300 -5.43 6.31 25.59
N THR A 301 -5.44 5.91 26.84
CA THR A 301 -6.70 5.75 27.62
C THR A 301 -6.75 6.87 28.64
N PRO A 302 -7.76 7.75 28.60
CA PRO A 302 -7.90 8.81 29.61
C PRO A 302 -8.07 8.21 31.01
N ASP A 303 -7.22 8.60 31.93
CA ASP A 303 -7.40 8.30 33.35
C ASP A 303 -8.06 9.50 34.04
N LYS A 304 -9.35 9.37 34.34
CA LYS A 304 -10.16 10.45 34.91
C LYS A 304 -9.74 10.84 36.34
N ASP A 305 -9.06 9.95 37.05
CA ASP A 305 -8.60 10.18 38.42
C ASP A 305 -7.23 10.89 38.46
N HIS A 306 -6.51 10.92 37.34
CA HIS A 306 -5.16 11.49 37.21
C HIS A 306 -5.07 12.58 36.14
N LEU A 307 -6.14 13.36 35.95
CA LEU A 307 -6.12 14.49 35.02
C LEU A 307 -5.14 15.56 35.48
N LEU A 308 -4.38 16.13 34.54
CA LEU A 308 -3.45 17.20 34.84
C LEU A 308 -4.17 18.45 35.34
N PRO A 309 -3.67 19.13 36.39
CA PRO A 309 -4.36 20.28 37.00
C PRO A 309 -4.45 21.49 36.06
N ASP A 310 -3.59 21.57 35.04
CA ASP A 310 -3.52 22.61 34.02
C ASP A 310 -4.17 22.19 32.68
N MET A 311 -4.93 21.09 32.68
CA MET A 311 -5.64 20.61 31.49
C MET A 311 -6.62 21.68 31.00
N ILE A 312 -6.60 21.92 29.68
CA ILE A 312 -7.53 22.84 29.03
C ILE A 312 -8.96 22.25 29.11
N VAL A 313 -9.83 22.93 29.81
CA VAL A 313 -11.27 22.61 29.87
C VAL A 313 -12.01 23.53 28.91
N TRP A 314 -12.62 22.93 27.90
CA TRP A 314 -13.40 23.66 26.91
C TRP A 314 -14.81 23.93 27.42
N PRO A 315 -15.35 25.16 27.26
CA PRO A 315 -16.69 25.51 27.77
C PRO A 315 -17.81 24.63 27.21
N ASP A 316 -17.68 24.20 25.97
CA ASP A 316 -18.64 23.37 25.24
C ASP A 316 -18.42 21.86 25.43
N ASN A 317 -17.40 21.45 26.19
CA ASN A 317 -17.18 20.07 26.65
C ASN A 317 -17.46 19.92 28.16
N SER A 318 -18.46 20.61 28.67
CA SER A 318 -18.81 20.58 30.08
C SER A 318 -19.90 19.53 30.44
N ASN A 319 -20.50 18.90 29.46
CA ASN A 319 -21.53 17.87 29.67
C ASN A 319 -20.90 16.54 30.09
N LYS A 320 -20.88 16.29 31.41
CA LYS A 320 -20.29 15.07 32.00
C LYS A 320 -21.01 13.77 31.64
N THR A 321 -22.20 13.86 31.02
CA THR A 321 -22.95 12.68 30.55
C THR A 321 -22.70 12.39 29.08
N ALA A 322 -22.02 13.27 28.37
CA ALA A 322 -21.65 13.02 26.99
C ALA A 322 -20.59 11.89 26.92
N TRP A 323 -20.70 11.05 25.94
CA TRP A 323 -19.78 9.92 25.73
C TRP A 323 -18.32 10.39 25.48
N TYR A 324 -18.16 11.60 24.99
CA TYR A 324 -16.86 12.21 24.66
C TYR A 324 -16.28 13.10 25.79
N TYR A 325 -16.93 13.16 26.97
CA TYR A 325 -16.46 13.95 28.11
C TYR A 325 -15.23 13.33 28.78
#